data_6c47328ba6033ce7ff2243eed6645dbc
#
_entry.id   6c47328ba6033ce7ff2243eed6645dbc
#
_cell.length_a   1.000
_cell.length_b   1.000
_cell.length_c   1.000
_cell.angle_alpha   90.00
_cell.angle_beta   90.00
_cell.angle_gamma   90.00
#
_symmetry.space_group_name_H-M   'P 1'
#
loop_
_entity.id
_entity.type
_entity.pdbx_description
1 polymer ?
#
loop_
_entity_poly.entity_id
_entity_poly.type
_entity_poly.pdbx_seq_one_letter_code
_entity_poly.pdbx_strand_id
1 'polypeptide(L)'
;DNLTNNVRPQFQVKVPTDVNEVRLSIDGGKTWFNATQSATPGVWDYTWLADVGEGKHTLTVEATDKAGNKTTQQLDFIIDTMLSEPTIVLDNTDDSGTKGDNLTNVNKPTFLLGNIDADARYVTVEVQHGGTKEVLTATKDATGNWSVTPTGTWA
;
A
#
# COMPACT_ATOMS: atom_id res chain seq x y z
N ASP A 1 6.15 6.21 3.05
CA ASP A 1 5.93 5.55 1.75
C ASP A 1 4.93 6.29 0.86
N ASN A 2 4.22 7.30 1.39
CA ASN A 2 3.21 8.09 0.67
C ASN A 2 2.10 7.23 0.01
N LEU A 3 1.79 6.08 0.59
CA LEU A 3 0.73 5.17 0.17
C LEU A 3 -0.47 5.30 1.12
N THR A 4 -1.68 5.40 0.57
CA THR A 4 -2.92 5.52 1.36
C THR A 4 -4.10 4.88 0.65
N ASN A 5 -5.01 4.28 1.42
CA ASN A 5 -6.30 3.82 0.92
C ASN A 5 -7.41 4.87 1.06
N ASN A 6 -7.07 6.07 1.54
CA ASN A 6 -8.02 7.15 1.67
C ASN A 6 -8.14 7.92 0.34
N VAL A 7 -9.27 7.80 -0.35
CA VAL A 7 -9.54 8.47 -1.62
C VAL A 7 -9.72 9.99 -1.47
N ARG A 8 -9.87 10.50 -0.24
CA ARG A 8 -9.91 11.94 0.08
C ARG A 8 -8.78 12.30 1.03
N PRO A 9 -7.51 12.24 0.57
CA PRO A 9 -6.38 12.44 1.44
C PRO A 9 -6.35 13.86 2.01
N GLN A 10 -5.84 13.96 3.24
CA GLN A 10 -5.53 15.22 3.89
C GLN A 10 -4.04 15.50 3.77
N PHE A 11 -3.71 16.73 3.41
CA PHE A 11 -2.33 17.21 3.31
C PHE A 11 -2.09 18.32 4.31
N GLN A 12 -0.96 18.27 4.97
CA GLN A 12 -0.45 19.32 5.83
C GLN A 12 0.81 19.91 5.20
N VAL A 13 0.81 21.20 4.97
CA VAL A 13 1.92 21.96 4.39
C VAL A 13 2.55 22.85 5.45
N LYS A 14 3.86 22.75 5.62
CA LYS A 14 4.63 23.61 6.52
C LYS A 14 5.43 24.61 5.71
N VAL A 15 5.25 25.86 6.00
CA VAL A 15 5.87 26.99 5.29
C VAL A 15 6.33 28.05 6.30
N PRO A 16 7.19 29.00 5.90
CA PRO A 16 7.52 30.18 6.71
C PRO A 16 6.27 30.97 7.13
N THR A 17 6.35 31.67 8.26
CA THR A 17 5.20 32.37 8.87
C THR A 17 4.77 33.63 8.13
N ASP A 18 5.56 34.10 7.19
CA ASP A 18 5.27 35.24 6.30
C ASP A 18 4.49 34.85 5.02
N VAL A 19 4.30 33.54 4.81
CA VAL A 19 3.41 33.03 3.76
C VAL A 19 1.98 33.36 4.08
N ASN A 20 1.25 33.92 3.10
CA ASN A 20 -0.13 34.34 3.24
C ASN A 20 -1.11 33.56 2.35
N GLU A 21 -0.62 32.73 1.45
CA GLU A 21 -1.42 31.84 0.62
C GLU A 21 -0.70 30.54 0.34
N VAL A 22 -1.42 29.43 0.50
CA VAL A 22 -0.97 28.08 0.08
C VAL A 22 -2.08 27.45 -0.73
N ARG A 23 -1.73 26.94 -1.92
CA ARG A 23 -2.68 26.26 -2.79
C ARG A 23 -2.09 24.96 -3.35
N LEU A 24 -2.96 24.00 -3.65
CA LEU A 24 -2.62 22.65 -4.05
C LEU A 24 -3.25 22.30 -5.39
N SER A 25 -2.56 21.49 -6.18
CA SER A 25 -3.03 20.95 -7.46
C SER A 25 -2.57 19.50 -7.63
N ILE A 26 -3.41 18.65 -8.21
CA ILE A 26 -3.05 17.25 -8.60
C ILE A 26 -3.16 17.04 -10.12
N ASP A 27 -3.39 18.09 -10.89
CA ASP A 27 -3.57 18.02 -12.35
C ASP A 27 -2.49 18.83 -13.13
N GLY A 28 -1.33 19.02 -12.49
CA GLY A 28 -0.21 19.75 -13.08
C GLY A 28 -0.41 21.26 -13.10
N GLY A 29 -1.19 21.81 -12.16
CA GLY A 29 -1.41 23.25 -12.03
C GLY A 29 -2.53 23.80 -12.91
N LYS A 30 -3.37 22.96 -13.50
CA LYS A 30 -4.56 23.40 -14.26
C LYS A 30 -5.67 23.87 -13.33
N THR A 31 -5.86 23.16 -12.22
CA THR A 31 -6.84 23.51 -11.17
C THR A 31 -6.12 23.65 -9.84
N TRP A 32 -6.43 24.72 -9.10
CA TRP A 32 -5.83 25.00 -7.82
C TRP A 32 -6.88 25.09 -6.72
N PHE A 33 -6.54 24.56 -5.54
CA PHE A 33 -7.38 24.56 -4.36
C PHE A 33 -6.63 25.24 -3.19
N ASN A 34 -7.25 26.19 -2.54
CA ASN A 34 -6.64 26.92 -1.43
C ASN A 34 -6.66 26.08 -0.15
N ALA A 35 -5.52 25.97 0.51
CA ALA A 35 -5.42 25.42 1.84
C ALA A 35 -5.91 26.42 2.88
N THR A 36 -6.26 25.93 4.05
CA THR A 36 -6.67 26.73 5.20
C THR A 36 -5.52 26.78 6.20
N GLN A 37 -5.17 27.98 6.67
CA GLN A 37 -4.16 28.12 7.72
C GLN A 37 -4.69 27.49 9.03
N SER A 38 -3.88 26.63 9.63
CA SER A 38 -4.21 26.02 10.93
C SER A 38 -4.00 27.02 12.08
N ALA A 39 -4.39 26.62 13.29
CA ALA A 39 -4.10 27.41 14.51
C ALA A 39 -2.59 27.54 14.79
N THR A 40 -1.77 26.65 14.21
CA THR A 40 -0.31 26.69 14.33
C THR A 40 0.27 27.57 13.22
N PRO A 41 1.01 28.64 13.54
CA PRO A 41 1.60 29.51 12.52
C PRO A 41 2.51 28.72 11.56
N GLY A 42 2.41 29.01 10.26
CA GLY A 42 3.18 28.36 9.22
C GLY A 42 2.70 26.94 8.85
N VAL A 43 1.56 26.51 9.40
CA VAL A 43 0.95 25.21 9.07
C VAL A 43 -0.38 25.45 8.35
N TRP A 44 -0.53 24.78 7.22
CA TRP A 44 -1.70 24.86 6.35
C TRP A 44 -2.23 23.47 6.06
N ASP A 45 -3.55 23.30 6.14
CA ASP A 45 -4.22 22.03 5.96
C ASP A 45 -5.17 22.09 4.76
N TYR A 46 -5.22 21.01 4.00
CA TYR A 46 -6.20 20.82 2.94
C TYR A 46 -6.67 19.37 2.92
N THR A 47 -7.98 19.17 2.92
CA THR A 47 -8.62 17.86 2.72
C THR A 47 -9.25 17.83 1.34
N TRP A 48 -8.93 16.81 0.55
CA TRP A 48 -9.53 16.65 -0.77
C TRP A 48 -11.03 16.41 -0.65
N LEU A 49 -11.85 17.18 -1.35
CA LEU A 49 -13.31 17.12 -1.23
C LEU A 49 -13.96 16.12 -2.18
N ALA A 50 -13.32 15.83 -3.31
CA ALA A 50 -13.73 14.80 -4.26
C ALA A 50 -12.81 13.58 -4.15
N ASP A 51 -13.29 12.42 -4.61
CA ASP A 51 -12.46 11.23 -4.63
C ASP A 51 -11.31 11.40 -5.62
N VAL A 52 -10.09 11.16 -5.15
CA VAL A 52 -8.90 11.02 -5.97
C VAL A 52 -8.87 9.58 -6.46
N GLY A 53 -8.72 9.38 -7.76
CA GLY A 53 -8.73 8.05 -8.35
C GLY A 53 -7.59 7.16 -7.87
N GLU A 54 -7.73 5.88 -8.14
CA GLU A 54 -6.71 4.85 -7.89
C GLU A 54 -5.40 5.17 -8.62
N GLY A 55 -4.26 4.80 -8.03
CA GLY A 55 -2.95 4.87 -8.64
C GLY A 55 -2.08 6.05 -8.20
N LYS A 56 -1.04 6.31 -8.99
CA LYS A 56 -0.02 7.31 -8.69
C LYS A 56 -0.48 8.72 -9.06
N HIS A 57 -0.28 9.66 -8.12
CA HIS A 57 -0.58 11.08 -8.29
C HIS A 57 0.62 11.93 -7.91
N THR A 58 0.75 13.11 -8.52
CA THR A 58 1.71 14.13 -8.13
C THR A 58 0.96 15.35 -7.61
N LEU A 59 1.12 15.62 -6.31
CA LEU A 59 0.65 16.85 -5.69
C LEU A 59 1.65 17.96 -5.96
N THR A 60 1.19 19.09 -6.48
CA THR A 60 1.96 20.34 -6.57
C THR A 60 1.41 21.31 -5.54
N VAL A 61 2.28 21.84 -4.72
CA VAL A 61 1.96 22.88 -3.72
C VAL A 61 2.63 24.18 -4.17
N GLU A 62 1.90 25.28 -4.17
CA GLU A 62 2.42 26.64 -4.36
C GLU A 62 2.16 27.45 -3.09
N ALA A 63 3.21 28.12 -2.62
CA ALA A 63 3.13 29.05 -1.50
C ALA A 63 3.50 30.45 -1.98
N THR A 64 2.74 31.46 -1.52
CA THR A 64 2.96 32.89 -1.82
C THR A 64 3.17 33.64 -0.52
N ASP A 65 4.23 34.45 -0.41
CA ASP A 65 4.48 35.32 0.73
C ASP A 65 3.77 36.66 0.63
N LYS A 66 3.87 37.48 1.68
CA LYS A 66 3.27 38.83 1.73
C LYS A 66 3.90 39.82 0.73
N ALA A 67 5.09 39.52 0.22
CA ALA A 67 5.76 40.33 -0.80
C ALA A 67 5.37 39.90 -2.23
N GLY A 68 4.62 38.81 -2.39
CA GLY A 68 4.21 38.25 -3.67
C GLY A 68 5.20 37.27 -4.27
N ASN A 69 6.26 36.87 -3.52
CA ASN A 69 7.17 35.84 -4.00
C ASN A 69 6.50 34.47 -3.92
N LYS A 70 6.77 33.63 -4.94
CA LYS A 70 6.17 32.31 -5.06
C LYS A 70 7.21 31.22 -5.05
N THR A 71 6.88 30.10 -4.42
CA THR A 71 7.65 28.86 -4.48
C THR A 71 6.73 27.67 -4.70
N THR A 72 7.24 26.63 -5.35
CA THR A 72 6.49 25.40 -5.60
C THR A 72 7.26 24.19 -5.12
N GLN A 73 6.55 23.17 -4.65
CA GLN A 73 7.07 21.87 -4.26
C GLN A 73 6.15 20.78 -4.78
N GLN A 74 6.71 19.60 -5.06
CA GLN A 74 5.95 18.43 -5.51
C GLN A 74 6.12 17.27 -4.55
N LEU A 75 5.06 16.46 -4.43
CA LEU A 75 5.02 15.22 -3.67
C LEU A 75 4.30 14.17 -4.51
N ASP A 76 4.97 13.05 -4.77
CA ASP A 76 4.33 11.87 -5.33
C ASP A 76 3.66 11.06 -4.22
N PHE A 77 2.42 10.63 -4.44
CA PHE A 77 1.67 9.76 -3.55
C PHE A 77 0.85 8.76 -4.35
N ILE A 78 0.41 7.70 -3.70
CA ILE A 78 -0.36 6.61 -4.32
C ILE A 78 -1.65 6.42 -3.54
N ILE A 79 -2.77 6.40 -4.27
CA ILE A 79 -4.03 5.89 -3.75
C ILE A 79 -4.10 4.41 -4.13
N ASP A 80 -4.22 3.56 -3.12
CA ASP A 80 -4.36 2.11 -3.29
C ASP A 80 -5.51 1.63 -2.41
N THR A 81 -6.63 1.36 -3.03
CA THR A 81 -7.87 0.90 -2.38
C THR A 81 -8.17 -0.56 -2.70
N MET A 82 -7.35 -1.19 -3.53
CA MET A 82 -7.58 -2.56 -4.01
C MET A 82 -6.62 -3.52 -3.34
N LEU A 83 -7.12 -4.73 -3.11
CA LEU A 83 -6.32 -5.88 -2.71
C LEU A 83 -6.53 -6.97 -3.74
N SER A 84 -5.44 -7.48 -4.31
CA SER A 84 -5.48 -8.60 -5.24
C SER A 84 -5.94 -9.88 -4.55
N GLU A 85 -6.77 -10.69 -5.21
CA GLU A 85 -7.15 -11.99 -4.70
C GLU A 85 -5.94 -12.94 -4.74
N PRO A 86 -5.43 -13.42 -3.59
CA PRO A 86 -4.25 -14.27 -3.56
C PRO A 86 -4.55 -15.66 -4.13
N THR A 87 -3.55 -16.26 -4.75
CA THR A 87 -3.58 -17.66 -5.17
C THR A 87 -2.70 -18.52 -4.27
N ILE A 88 -3.06 -19.78 -4.08
CA ILE A 88 -2.28 -20.75 -3.33
C ILE A 88 -2.20 -22.06 -4.11
N VAL A 89 -1.00 -22.60 -4.22
CA VAL A 89 -0.73 -23.89 -4.87
C VAL A 89 0.26 -24.70 -4.05
N LEU A 90 0.14 -26.03 -4.11
CA LEU A 90 1.15 -26.92 -3.55
C LEU A 90 2.44 -26.79 -4.37
N ASP A 91 3.62 -26.75 -3.71
CA ASP A 91 4.90 -26.76 -4.42
C ASP A 91 5.05 -28.06 -5.22
N ASN A 92 5.46 -27.94 -6.47
CA ASN A 92 5.62 -29.10 -7.36
C ASN A 92 6.61 -30.15 -6.83
N THR A 93 7.56 -29.76 -5.99
CA THR A 93 8.50 -30.71 -5.36
C THR A 93 7.83 -31.59 -4.32
N ASP A 94 6.81 -31.02 -3.65
CA ASP A 94 6.04 -31.68 -2.61
C ASP A 94 4.76 -32.37 -3.15
N ASP A 95 4.36 -32.05 -4.37
CA ASP A 95 3.25 -32.70 -5.07
C ASP A 95 3.68 -34.09 -5.52
N SER A 96 3.08 -35.14 -4.93
CA SER A 96 3.51 -36.53 -5.10
C SER A 96 2.77 -37.23 -6.24
N GLY A 97 3.43 -38.09 -6.97
CA GLY A 97 2.79 -38.84 -8.06
C GLY A 97 2.51 -37.97 -9.29
N THR A 98 1.25 -37.81 -9.65
CA THR A 98 0.83 -36.96 -10.78
C THR A 98 0.91 -35.48 -10.40
N LYS A 99 1.75 -34.72 -11.07
CA LYS A 99 1.93 -33.29 -10.75
C LYS A 99 0.68 -32.48 -11.13
N GLY A 100 0.32 -31.56 -10.24
CA GLY A 100 -0.81 -30.63 -10.42
C GLY A 100 -2.15 -31.16 -9.93
N ASP A 101 -2.20 -32.36 -9.31
CA ASP A 101 -3.40 -32.90 -8.69
C ASP A 101 -3.55 -32.48 -7.21
N ASN A 102 -2.54 -31.79 -6.66
CA ASN A 102 -2.45 -31.33 -5.27
C ASN A 102 -2.52 -32.45 -4.22
N LEU A 103 -2.10 -33.66 -4.59
CA LEU A 103 -1.98 -34.77 -3.66
C LEU A 103 -0.53 -34.92 -3.22
N THR A 104 -0.32 -35.02 -1.90
CA THR A 104 1.03 -35.14 -1.35
C THR A 104 1.11 -36.22 -0.27
N ASN A 105 2.23 -36.97 -0.27
CA ASN A 105 2.64 -37.83 0.84
C ASN A 105 3.68 -37.12 1.74
N VAL A 106 4.00 -35.87 1.45
CA VAL A 106 4.89 -35.04 2.28
C VAL A 106 4.09 -34.49 3.47
N ASN A 107 4.55 -34.79 4.66
CA ASN A 107 3.86 -34.38 5.89
C ASN A 107 4.22 -32.97 6.41
N LYS A 108 5.04 -32.24 5.64
CA LYS A 108 5.35 -30.81 5.78
C LYS A 108 5.38 -30.16 4.40
N PRO A 109 4.24 -30.11 3.71
CA PRO A 109 4.22 -29.57 2.35
C PRO A 109 4.43 -28.07 2.34
N THR A 110 5.11 -27.59 1.32
CA THR A 110 5.27 -26.15 1.04
C THR A 110 4.17 -25.68 0.12
N PHE A 111 3.57 -24.56 0.46
CA PHE A 111 2.59 -23.88 -0.39
C PHE A 111 3.20 -22.60 -0.94
N LEU A 112 3.05 -22.41 -2.24
CA LEU A 112 3.45 -21.19 -2.94
C LEU A 112 2.26 -20.27 -3.06
N LEU A 113 2.48 -19.00 -2.74
CA LEU A 113 1.43 -17.98 -2.76
C LEU A 113 1.71 -17.03 -3.93
N GLY A 114 0.72 -16.85 -4.78
CA GLY A 114 0.79 -15.96 -5.92
C GLY A 114 -0.21 -14.81 -5.83
N ASN A 115 -0.09 -13.87 -6.75
CA ASN A 115 -0.95 -12.69 -6.85
C ASN A 115 -1.04 -11.88 -5.54
N ILE A 116 0.09 -11.80 -4.84
CA ILE A 116 0.23 -10.98 -3.63
C ILE A 116 0.71 -9.59 -4.05
N ASP A 117 0.03 -8.56 -3.57
CA ASP A 117 0.38 -7.18 -3.87
C ASP A 117 1.82 -6.86 -3.47
N ALA A 118 2.49 -6.06 -4.26
CA ALA A 118 3.92 -5.79 -4.10
C ALA A 118 4.26 -5.10 -2.77
N ASP A 119 3.31 -4.34 -2.23
CA ASP A 119 3.39 -3.60 -0.97
C ASP A 119 2.92 -4.40 0.26
N ALA A 120 2.46 -5.66 0.06
CA ALA A 120 2.06 -6.53 1.15
C ALA A 120 3.20 -6.70 2.18
N ARG A 121 2.92 -6.34 3.43
CA ARG A 121 3.89 -6.38 4.53
C ARG A 121 3.98 -7.75 5.20
N TYR A 122 2.87 -8.45 5.24
CA TYR A 122 2.77 -9.81 5.77
C TYR A 122 1.62 -10.55 5.10
N VAL A 123 1.74 -11.84 5.00
CA VAL A 123 0.72 -12.75 4.49
C VAL A 123 0.56 -13.90 5.47
N THR A 124 -0.67 -14.23 5.81
CA THR A 124 -0.98 -15.36 6.68
C THR A 124 -1.84 -16.37 5.94
N VAL A 125 -1.61 -17.65 6.21
CA VAL A 125 -2.39 -18.75 5.65
C VAL A 125 -2.99 -19.54 6.81
N GLU A 126 -4.30 -19.69 6.81
CA GLU A 126 -4.98 -20.59 7.71
C GLU A 126 -5.07 -21.99 7.07
N VAL A 127 -4.52 -22.97 7.73
CA VAL A 127 -4.58 -24.37 7.29
C VAL A 127 -5.41 -25.16 8.29
N GLN A 128 -6.30 -26.00 7.78
CA GLN A 128 -7.08 -26.90 8.59
C GLN A 128 -6.70 -28.35 8.25
N HIS A 129 -6.23 -29.10 9.23
CA HIS A 129 -5.88 -30.51 9.09
C HIS A 129 -6.28 -31.29 10.34
N GLY A 130 -6.78 -32.52 10.19
CA GLY A 130 -7.12 -33.38 11.31
C GLY A 130 -8.05 -32.74 12.35
N GLY A 131 -8.90 -31.78 11.95
CA GLY A 131 -9.77 -31.02 12.86
C GLY A 131 -9.06 -29.88 13.62
N THR A 132 -7.77 -29.67 13.38
CA THR A 132 -6.97 -28.59 13.99
C THR A 132 -6.77 -27.47 12.97
N LYS A 133 -6.88 -26.22 13.45
CA LYS A 133 -6.54 -25.01 12.69
C LYS A 133 -5.14 -24.55 13.06
N GLU A 134 -4.34 -24.28 12.06
CA GLU A 134 -3.02 -23.65 12.20
C GLU A 134 -2.98 -22.37 11.37
N VAL A 135 -2.49 -21.29 11.95
CA VAL A 135 -2.25 -20.02 11.22
C VAL A 135 -0.75 -19.87 11.02
N LEU A 136 -0.35 -19.85 9.76
CA LEU A 136 1.03 -19.80 9.35
C LEU A 136 1.35 -18.42 8.79
N THR A 137 2.52 -17.87 9.11
CA THR A 137 3.02 -16.65 8.49
C THR A 137 3.91 -17.02 7.32
N ALA A 138 3.57 -16.53 6.13
CA ALA A 138 4.37 -16.77 4.93
C ALA A 138 5.67 -15.97 4.96
N THR A 139 6.68 -16.50 4.28
CA THR A 139 7.98 -15.86 4.09
C THR A 139 8.15 -15.43 2.63
N LYS A 140 8.78 -14.28 2.43
CA LYS A 140 9.13 -13.76 1.10
C LYS A 140 10.60 -14.04 0.84
N ASP A 141 10.90 -14.69 -0.29
CA ASP A 141 12.28 -14.95 -0.69
C ASP A 141 12.96 -13.70 -1.29
N ALA A 142 14.25 -13.81 -1.62
CA ALA A 142 15.03 -12.72 -2.21
C ALA A 142 14.54 -12.30 -3.62
N THR A 143 13.77 -13.15 -4.29
CA THR A 143 13.19 -12.88 -5.62
C THR A 143 11.77 -12.31 -5.54
N GLY A 144 11.20 -12.24 -4.33
CA GLY A 144 9.89 -11.66 -4.08
C GLY A 144 8.74 -12.68 -4.03
N ASN A 145 9.02 -13.98 -4.11
CA ASN A 145 8.01 -15.03 -4.03
C ASN A 145 7.63 -15.32 -2.58
N TRP A 146 6.36 -15.53 -2.33
CA TRP A 146 5.84 -15.88 -1.04
C TRP A 146 5.59 -17.38 -0.93
N SER A 147 5.98 -17.95 0.19
CA SER A 147 5.73 -19.36 0.50
C SER A 147 5.46 -19.58 1.97
N VAL A 148 4.83 -20.70 2.29
CA VAL A 148 4.58 -21.11 3.66
C VAL A 148 4.74 -22.63 3.78
N THR A 149 5.39 -23.05 4.87
CA THR A 149 5.55 -24.47 5.24
C THR A 149 5.06 -24.66 6.68
N PRO A 150 4.28 -25.69 7.01
CA PRO A 150 3.84 -25.97 8.37
C PRO A 150 4.99 -26.09 9.36
N THR A 151 4.79 -25.66 10.60
CA THR A 151 5.79 -25.80 11.66
C THR A 151 5.87 -27.23 12.18
N GLY A 152 4.72 -27.90 12.26
CA GLY A 152 4.58 -29.31 12.63
C GLY A 152 4.48 -30.26 11.44
N THR A 153 4.60 -31.56 11.71
CA THR A 153 4.28 -32.61 10.73
C THR A 153 2.80 -32.92 10.76
N TRP A 154 2.19 -33.00 9.61
CA TRP A 154 0.80 -33.45 9.47
C TRP A 154 0.79 -34.98 9.36
N ALA A 155 -0.11 -35.61 10.11
CA ALA A 155 -0.30 -37.07 10.12
C ALA A 155 -1.35 -37.48 9.08
#